data_d66b61b5ae67cff98cc36a0fe916cea1
#
_entry.id   d66b61b5ae67cff98cc36a0fe916cea1
#
_cell.length_a   1.000
_cell.length_b   1.000
_cell.length_c   1.000
_cell.angle_alpha   90.00
_cell.angle_beta   90.00
_cell.angle_gamma   90.00
#
_symmetry.space_group_name_H-M   'P 1'
#
loop_
_entity.id
_entity.type
_entity.pdbx_description
1 polymer ?
#
loop_
_entity_poly.entity_id
_entity_poly.type
_entity_poly.pdbx_seq_one_letter_code
_entity_poly.pdbx_strand_id
1 'polypeptide(L)'
;MAIVLDGKSLALKIRQELKQKVEEQEVKPGLVVLLVGEDPASQIYVRNKERAANEVGFHSVVERLPETTTQEELLEKIKTLNEDDAIHGILVQLPLPKQIDSQIVLEAIIPEKDVDGFHLVNLGKLLQKDESIVPCTPKGIIRLLEEYKIDLTGKEMIIIGQSTIVGRPMALLGLNRGATVTVCHSRTKDLEKQIARADIIISAVGKPNLVLREHVKKDAVIIDVGINRLESGKIVGDVDFDGVKDQVSAITPVPGGVGPMTIAMLLEQTYLNACKRENIYE
;
A
#
# COMPACT_ATOMS: atom_id res chain seq x y z
N MET A 1 -2.24 26.82 8.09
CA MET A 1 -1.76 25.48 8.52
C MET A 1 -2.40 24.43 7.64
N ALA A 2 -1.61 23.50 7.14
CA ALA A 2 -2.12 22.37 6.35
C ALA A 2 -3.06 21.45 7.17
N ILE A 3 -4.00 20.83 6.50
CA ILE A 3 -4.76 19.71 7.04
C ILE A 3 -3.80 18.51 7.14
N VAL A 4 -3.65 17.93 8.34
CA VAL A 4 -2.89 16.69 8.51
C VAL A 4 -3.78 15.52 8.13
N LEU A 5 -3.38 14.79 7.10
CA LEU A 5 -4.08 13.60 6.62
C LEU A 5 -3.75 12.40 7.53
N ASP A 6 -4.51 12.24 8.63
CA ASP A 6 -4.28 11.24 9.65
C ASP A 6 -4.74 9.85 9.20
N GLY A 7 -3.82 9.12 8.56
CA GLY A 7 -4.07 7.76 8.13
C GLY A 7 -4.15 6.75 9.26
N LYS A 8 -3.54 7.04 10.42
CA LYS A 8 -3.63 6.16 11.59
C LYS A 8 -5.06 6.10 12.14
N SER A 9 -5.68 7.26 12.30
CA SER A 9 -7.08 7.35 12.78
C SER A 9 -8.05 6.73 11.75
N LEU A 10 -7.86 7.01 10.46
CA LEU A 10 -8.69 6.43 9.40
C LEU A 10 -8.53 4.90 9.32
N ALA A 11 -7.30 4.38 9.38
CA ALA A 11 -7.05 2.95 9.40
C ALA A 11 -7.68 2.25 10.61
N LEU A 12 -7.69 2.91 11.76
CA LEU A 12 -8.38 2.40 12.95
C LEU A 12 -9.90 2.32 12.75
N LYS A 13 -10.50 3.39 12.21
CA LYS A 13 -11.93 3.44 11.86
C LYS A 13 -12.30 2.30 10.90
N ILE A 14 -11.57 2.14 9.80
CA ILE A 14 -11.81 1.07 8.81
C ILE A 14 -11.71 -0.32 9.47
N ARG A 15 -10.71 -0.55 10.33
CA ARG A 15 -10.57 -1.84 11.02
C ARG A 15 -11.72 -2.10 12.01
N GLN A 16 -12.23 -1.07 12.68
CA GLN A 16 -13.40 -1.22 13.56
C GLN A 16 -14.67 -1.55 12.78
N GLU A 17 -14.91 -0.86 11.66
CA GLU A 17 -16.03 -1.15 10.75
C GLU A 17 -15.91 -2.58 10.17
N LEU A 18 -14.69 -2.98 9.78
CA LEU A 18 -14.42 -4.31 9.26
C LEU A 18 -14.66 -5.40 10.31
N LYS A 19 -14.22 -5.17 11.56
CA LYS A 19 -14.49 -6.09 12.67
C LYS A 19 -15.99 -6.32 12.86
N GLN A 20 -16.78 -5.24 12.87
CA GLN A 20 -18.22 -5.32 12.99
C GLN A 20 -18.83 -6.14 11.83
N LYS A 21 -18.42 -5.89 10.58
CA LYS A 21 -18.88 -6.65 9.41
C LYS A 21 -18.55 -8.14 9.53
N VAL A 22 -17.35 -8.49 9.96
CA VAL A 22 -16.91 -9.88 10.16
C VAL A 22 -17.78 -10.59 11.21
N GLU A 23 -18.10 -9.89 12.31
CA GLU A 23 -18.95 -10.44 13.38
C GLU A 23 -20.40 -10.59 12.92
N GLU A 24 -20.97 -9.61 12.21
CA GLU A 24 -22.37 -9.60 11.75
C GLU A 24 -22.64 -10.63 10.64
N GLN A 25 -21.69 -10.84 9.74
CA GLN A 25 -21.86 -11.74 8.60
C GLN A 25 -21.35 -13.17 8.85
N GLU A 26 -20.83 -13.45 10.05
CA GLU A 26 -20.25 -14.75 10.42
C GLU A 26 -19.16 -15.26 9.46
N VAL A 27 -18.54 -14.34 8.68
CA VAL A 27 -17.45 -14.67 7.78
C VAL A 27 -16.14 -14.78 8.55
N LYS A 28 -15.35 -15.80 8.28
CA LYS A 28 -13.99 -15.95 8.83
C LYS A 28 -12.92 -15.81 7.74
N PRO A 29 -12.54 -14.59 7.35
CA PRO A 29 -11.53 -14.42 6.32
C PRO A 29 -10.21 -15.06 6.73
N GLY A 30 -9.66 -15.92 5.87
CA GLY A 30 -8.36 -16.56 6.06
C GLY A 30 -7.27 -15.75 5.37
N LEU A 31 -6.25 -15.32 6.13
CA LEU A 31 -5.08 -14.60 5.62
C LEU A 31 -3.81 -15.35 5.98
N VAL A 32 -3.01 -15.71 4.99
CA VAL A 32 -1.67 -16.26 5.20
C VAL A 32 -0.61 -15.23 4.80
N VAL A 33 0.34 -15.01 5.69
CA VAL A 33 1.52 -14.19 5.44
C VAL A 33 2.75 -15.07 5.44
N LEU A 34 3.45 -15.15 4.31
CA LEU A 34 4.70 -15.87 4.16
C LEU A 34 5.87 -14.92 4.36
N LEU A 35 6.73 -15.20 5.32
CA LEU A 35 7.95 -14.45 5.60
C LEU A 35 9.15 -15.38 5.43
N VAL A 36 10.04 -15.04 4.50
CA VAL A 36 11.28 -15.80 4.24
C VAL A 36 12.47 -15.02 4.77
N GLY A 37 13.24 -15.63 5.66
CA GLY A 37 14.39 -14.98 6.31
C GLY A 37 14.04 -14.13 7.51
N GLU A 38 15.05 -13.39 8.00
CA GLU A 38 14.99 -12.70 9.30
C GLU A 38 15.20 -11.17 9.19
N ASP A 39 14.85 -10.56 8.06
CA ASP A 39 14.96 -9.11 7.91
C ASP A 39 14.17 -8.39 9.01
N PRO A 40 14.82 -7.54 9.84
CA PRO A 40 14.17 -6.94 11.01
C PRO A 40 12.99 -6.02 10.65
N ALA A 41 13.06 -5.33 9.51
CA ALA A 41 11.98 -4.46 9.06
C ALA A 41 10.76 -5.29 8.66
N SER A 42 10.97 -6.36 7.89
CA SER A 42 9.91 -7.31 7.48
C SER A 42 9.23 -7.95 8.68
N GLN A 43 9.98 -8.34 9.72
CA GLN A 43 9.42 -8.89 10.95
C GLN A 43 8.48 -7.92 11.68
N ILE A 44 8.81 -6.62 11.71
CA ILE A 44 7.96 -5.59 12.31
C ILE A 44 6.66 -5.44 11.51
N TYR A 45 6.76 -5.38 10.18
CA TYR A 45 5.58 -5.27 9.30
C TYR A 45 4.66 -6.47 9.43
N VAL A 46 5.21 -7.68 9.39
CA VAL A 46 4.45 -8.94 9.53
C VAL A 46 3.75 -8.99 10.88
N ARG A 47 4.43 -8.66 11.99
CA ARG A 47 3.82 -8.60 13.32
C ARG A 47 2.66 -7.61 13.41
N ASN A 48 2.79 -6.46 12.76
CA ASN A 48 1.71 -5.46 12.74
C ASN A 48 0.51 -5.94 11.91
N LYS A 49 0.74 -6.63 10.77
CA LYS A 49 -0.30 -7.23 9.95
C LYS A 49 -1.04 -8.34 10.71
N GLU A 50 -0.28 -9.26 11.33
CA GLU A 50 -0.82 -10.36 12.15
C GLU A 50 -1.70 -9.84 13.30
N ARG A 51 -1.20 -8.85 14.05
CA ARG A 51 -1.98 -8.23 15.13
C ARG A 51 -3.25 -7.61 14.60
N ALA A 52 -3.18 -6.84 13.52
CA ALA A 52 -4.34 -6.18 12.94
C ALA A 52 -5.38 -7.18 12.39
N ALA A 53 -4.94 -8.29 11.78
CA ALA A 53 -5.82 -9.35 11.31
C ALA A 53 -6.55 -10.05 12.48
N ASN A 54 -5.82 -10.35 13.55
CA ASN A 54 -6.41 -10.94 14.76
C ASN A 54 -7.40 -9.99 15.44
N GLU A 55 -7.11 -8.68 15.50
CA GLU A 55 -8.00 -7.65 16.07
C GLU A 55 -9.37 -7.58 15.35
N VAL A 56 -9.41 -7.84 14.05
CA VAL A 56 -10.65 -7.82 13.25
C VAL A 56 -11.33 -9.19 13.13
N GLY A 57 -10.80 -10.22 13.79
CA GLY A 57 -11.43 -11.55 13.84
C GLY A 57 -11.07 -12.50 12.69
N PHE A 58 -10.01 -12.22 11.95
CA PHE A 58 -9.56 -13.10 10.85
C PHE A 58 -8.89 -14.38 11.38
N HIS A 59 -8.99 -15.44 10.61
CA HIS A 59 -8.08 -16.58 10.72
C HIS A 59 -6.74 -16.17 10.07
N SER A 60 -5.79 -15.73 10.89
CA SER A 60 -4.49 -15.22 10.40
C SER A 60 -3.38 -16.19 10.75
N VAL A 61 -2.63 -16.63 9.74
CA VAL A 61 -1.47 -17.49 9.88
C VAL A 61 -0.22 -16.78 9.35
N VAL A 62 0.83 -16.74 10.16
CA VAL A 62 2.15 -16.27 9.73
C VAL A 62 3.09 -17.45 9.66
N GLU A 63 3.50 -17.81 8.46
CA GLU A 63 4.50 -18.85 8.24
C GLU A 63 5.88 -18.21 8.05
N ARG A 64 6.78 -18.58 8.96
CA ARG A 64 8.18 -18.13 8.94
C ARG A 64 9.05 -19.23 8.35
N LEU A 65 9.63 -18.92 7.20
CA LEU A 65 10.48 -19.84 6.45
C LEU A 65 11.95 -19.40 6.60
N PRO A 66 12.90 -20.35 6.70
CA PRO A 66 14.31 -20.01 6.83
C PRO A 66 14.84 -19.27 5.62
N GLU A 67 15.89 -18.47 5.78
CA GLU A 67 16.51 -17.71 4.69
C GLU A 67 17.05 -18.62 3.56
N THR A 68 17.34 -19.90 3.90
CA THR A 68 17.79 -20.93 2.96
C THR A 68 16.68 -21.54 2.12
N THR A 69 15.43 -21.16 2.34
CA THR A 69 14.28 -21.67 1.56
C THR A 69 14.53 -21.46 0.07
N THR A 70 14.30 -22.48 -0.72
CA THR A 70 14.42 -22.43 -2.17
C THR A 70 13.17 -21.84 -2.80
N GLN A 71 13.28 -21.41 -4.05
CA GLN A 71 12.13 -20.94 -4.81
C GLN A 71 11.08 -22.03 -4.99
N GLU A 72 11.51 -23.27 -5.27
CA GLU A 72 10.65 -24.43 -5.48
C GLU A 72 9.84 -24.76 -4.22
N GLU A 73 10.47 -24.74 -3.04
CA GLU A 73 9.78 -24.96 -1.76
C GLU A 73 8.71 -23.88 -1.50
N LEU A 74 9.02 -22.62 -1.79
CA LEU A 74 8.06 -21.51 -1.62
C LEU A 74 6.90 -21.62 -2.63
N LEU A 75 7.17 -22.00 -3.88
CA LEU A 75 6.15 -22.20 -4.91
C LEU A 75 5.20 -23.35 -4.57
N GLU A 76 5.71 -24.49 -4.06
CA GLU A 76 4.86 -25.61 -3.63
C GLU A 76 3.96 -25.24 -2.45
N LYS A 77 4.48 -24.44 -1.53
CA LYS A 77 3.68 -23.90 -0.43
C LYS A 77 2.56 -22.97 -0.94
N ILE A 78 2.86 -22.07 -1.85
CA ILE A 78 1.86 -21.18 -2.46
C ILE A 78 0.79 -22.00 -3.20
N LYS A 79 1.19 -23.04 -3.91
CA LYS A 79 0.26 -23.93 -4.59
C LYS A 79 -0.72 -24.57 -3.60
N THR A 80 -0.23 -25.10 -2.49
CA THR A 80 -1.10 -25.66 -1.43
C THR A 80 -2.08 -24.62 -0.88
N LEU A 81 -1.62 -23.38 -0.64
CA LEU A 81 -2.46 -22.30 -0.15
C LEU A 81 -3.48 -21.81 -1.18
N ASN A 82 -3.14 -21.88 -2.48
CA ASN A 82 -4.08 -21.58 -3.56
C ASN A 82 -5.27 -22.55 -3.57
N GLU A 83 -5.04 -23.82 -3.24
CA GLU A 83 -6.04 -24.89 -3.22
C GLU A 83 -6.86 -24.93 -1.90
N ASP A 84 -6.40 -24.27 -0.85
CA ASP A 84 -7.09 -24.24 0.45
C ASP A 84 -8.26 -23.26 0.45
N ASP A 85 -9.47 -23.79 0.56
CA ASP A 85 -10.72 -23.01 0.56
C ASP A 85 -10.88 -22.11 1.80
N ALA A 86 -10.21 -22.41 2.89
CA ALA A 86 -10.23 -21.58 4.09
C ALA A 86 -9.34 -20.32 3.98
N ILE A 87 -8.50 -20.23 2.95
CA ILE A 87 -7.59 -19.10 2.72
C ILE A 87 -8.14 -18.21 1.61
N HIS A 88 -8.35 -16.94 1.93
CA HIS A 88 -8.92 -15.91 1.07
C HIS A 88 -7.90 -14.85 0.65
N GLY A 89 -6.76 -14.81 1.33
CA GLY A 89 -5.65 -13.92 1.01
C GLY A 89 -4.30 -14.56 1.29
N ILE A 90 -3.39 -14.45 0.33
CA ILE A 90 -1.99 -14.86 0.44
C ILE A 90 -1.13 -13.63 0.25
N LEU A 91 -0.20 -13.41 1.19
CA LEU A 91 0.76 -12.33 1.13
C LEU A 91 2.16 -12.90 1.28
N VAL A 92 3.04 -12.60 0.34
CA VAL A 92 4.48 -12.86 0.47
C VAL A 92 5.20 -11.58 0.84
N GLN A 93 5.77 -11.55 2.04
CA GLN A 93 6.45 -10.34 2.54
C GLN A 93 7.75 -10.10 1.78
N LEU A 94 7.83 -8.96 1.11
CA LEU A 94 9.06 -8.49 0.44
C LEU A 94 9.96 -7.71 1.43
N PRO A 95 11.28 -7.69 1.20
CA PRO A 95 12.01 -8.37 0.13
C PRO A 95 12.21 -9.87 0.38
N LEU A 96 12.40 -10.65 -0.67
CA LEU A 96 12.78 -12.05 -0.61
C LEU A 96 14.31 -12.22 -0.67
N PRO A 97 14.88 -13.33 -0.16
CA PRO A 97 16.28 -13.69 -0.37
C PRO A 97 16.66 -13.78 -1.85
N LYS A 98 17.93 -13.52 -2.16
CA LYS A 98 18.41 -13.36 -3.55
C LYS A 98 18.22 -14.57 -4.45
N GLN A 99 18.13 -15.77 -3.90
CA GLN A 99 17.90 -17.01 -4.64
C GLN A 99 16.46 -17.18 -5.11
N ILE A 100 15.54 -16.30 -4.68
CA ILE A 100 14.12 -16.36 -5.01
C ILE A 100 13.76 -15.18 -5.90
N ASP A 101 13.22 -15.44 -7.08
CA ASP A 101 12.66 -14.42 -7.96
C ASP A 101 11.29 -13.98 -7.44
N SER A 102 11.22 -12.75 -6.94
CA SER A 102 9.99 -12.19 -6.37
C SER A 102 8.84 -12.13 -7.37
N GLN A 103 9.14 -11.91 -8.67
CA GLN A 103 8.09 -11.84 -9.68
C GLN A 103 7.43 -13.21 -9.91
N ILE A 104 8.23 -14.25 -10.06
CA ILE A 104 7.74 -15.63 -10.22
C ILE A 104 6.87 -16.02 -9.03
N VAL A 105 7.31 -15.69 -7.82
CA VAL A 105 6.57 -15.99 -6.58
C VAL A 105 5.24 -15.25 -6.51
N LEU A 106 5.23 -13.96 -6.81
CA LEU A 106 4.00 -13.16 -6.79
C LEU A 106 2.99 -13.61 -7.85
N GLU A 107 3.48 -14.05 -9.02
CA GLU A 107 2.64 -14.58 -10.10
C GLU A 107 2.13 -16.02 -9.84
N ALA A 108 2.72 -16.74 -8.89
CA ALA A 108 2.25 -18.05 -8.48
C ALA A 108 1.01 -18.01 -7.57
N ILE A 109 0.74 -16.88 -6.92
CA ILE A 109 -0.49 -16.67 -6.16
C ILE A 109 -1.63 -16.49 -7.16
N ILE A 110 -2.76 -17.21 -7.01
CA ILE A 110 -3.90 -16.98 -7.90
C ILE A 110 -4.45 -15.56 -7.73
N PRO A 111 -4.87 -14.89 -8.82
CA PRO A 111 -5.30 -13.49 -8.79
C PRO A 111 -6.36 -13.16 -7.73
N GLU A 112 -7.25 -14.11 -7.44
CA GLU A 112 -8.34 -13.96 -6.48
C GLU A 112 -7.85 -13.97 -5.01
N LYS A 113 -6.65 -14.53 -4.75
CA LYS A 113 -6.02 -14.56 -3.41
C LYS A 113 -4.84 -13.60 -3.27
N ASP A 114 -4.49 -12.86 -4.33
CA ASP A 114 -3.47 -11.83 -4.31
C ASP A 114 -3.98 -10.57 -3.59
N VAL A 115 -3.89 -10.55 -2.28
CA VAL A 115 -4.40 -9.43 -1.47
C VAL A 115 -3.49 -8.21 -1.43
N ASP A 116 -2.23 -8.33 -1.85
CA ASP A 116 -1.34 -7.18 -2.06
C ASP A 116 -1.59 -6.47 -3.40
N GLY A 117 -2.23 -7.15 -4.38
CA GLY A 117 -2.59 -6.59 -5.68
C GLY A 117 -1.41 -6.50 -6.66
N PHE A 118 -0.41 -7.38 -6.55
CA PHE A 118 0.79 -7.32 -7.38
C PHE A 118 0.79 -8.27 -8.57
N HIS A 119 -0.17 -9.20 -8.62
CA HIS A 119 -0.30 -10.14 -9.73
C HIS A 119 -0.60 -9.41 -11.04
N LEU A 120 0.04 -9.85 -12.15
CA LEU A 120 -0.08 -9.18 -13.45
C LEU A 120 -1.52 -9.07 -13.94
N VAL A 121 -2.37 -10.06 -13.66
CA VAL A 121 -3.80 -10.02 -14.00
C VAL A 121 -4.50 -8.87 -13.28
N ASN A 122 -4.25 -8.67 -11.99
CA ASN A 122 -4.86 -7.59 -11.20
C ASN A 122 -4.35 -6.21 -11.64
N LEU A 123 -3.06 -6.09 -11.94
CA LEU A 123 -2.49 -4.87 -12.53
C LEU A 123 -3.06 -4.58 -13.93
N GLY A 124 -3.30 -5.62 -14.74
CA GLY A 124 -3.98 -5.51 -16.03
C GLY A 124 -5.44 -5.08 -15.91
N LYS A 125 -6.17 -5.60 -14.93
CA LYS A 125 -7.52 -5.16 -14.58
C LYS A 125 -7.55 -3.69 -14.17
N LEU A 126 -6.61 -3.25 -13.32
CA LEU A 126 -6.49 -1.85 -12.93
C LEU A 126 -6.27 -0.91 -14.13
N LEU A 127 -5.48 -1.33 -15.14
CA LEU A 127 -5.32 -0.60 -16.39
C LEU A 127 -6.64 -0.45 -17.16
N GLN A 128 -7.53 -1.42 -17.04
CA GLN A 128 -8.89 -1.41 -17.63
C GLN A 128 -9.94 -0.75 -16.73
N LYS A 129 -9.52 -0.07 -15.65
CA LYS A 129 -10.38 0.57 -14.62
C LYS A 129 -11.16 -0.42 -13.74
N ASP A 130 -10.83 -1.71 -13.78
CA ASP A 130 -11.33 -2.66 -12.80
C ASP A 130 -10.43 -2.60 -11.56
N GLU A 131 -10.97 -2.01 -10.50
CA GLU A 131 -10.31 -1.80 -9.22
C GLU A 131 -10.71 -2.85 -8.17
N SER A 132 -11.15 -4.03 -8.61
CA SER A 132 -11.57 -5.13 -7.71
C SER A 132 -10.46 -5.58 -6.76
N ILE A 133 -9.21 -5.66 -7.24
CA ILE A 133 -8.01 -5.87 -6.43
C ILE A 133 -6.95 -4.86 -6.88
N VAL A 134 -6.52 -4.02 -5.96
CA VAL A 134 -5.57 -2.92 -6.20
C VAL A 134 -4.43 -2.99 -5.20
N PRO A 135 -3.20 -2.67 -5.57
CA PRO A 135 -2.09 -2.59 -4.62
C PRO A 135 -2.45 -1.79 -3.37
N CYS A 136 -2.24 -2.41 -2.19
CA CYS A 136 -2.75 -1.90 -0.91
C CYS A 136 -2.31 -0.47 -0.58
N THR A 137 -1.05 -0.11 -0.85
CA THR A 137 -0.55 1.25 -0.56
C THR A 137 -1.22 2.30 -1.44
N PRO A 138 -1.28 2.17 -2.78
CA PRO A 138 -2.05 3.06 -3.64
C PRO A 138 -3.55 3.11 -3.29
N LYS A 139 -4.19 1.98 -2.99
CA LYS A 139 -5.58 1.94 -2.53
C LYS A 139 -5.78 2.76 -1.25
N GLY A 140 -4.85 2.61 -0.29
CA GLY A 140 -4.87 3.37 0.95
C GLY A 140 -4.68 4.87 0.76
N ILE A 141 -3.87 5.30 -0.22
CA ILE A 141 -3.71 6.70 -0.59
C ILE A 141 -5.03 7.26 -1.14
N ILE A 142 -5.67 6.55 -2.07
CA ILE A 142 -6.96 6.96 -2.61
C ILE A 142 -8.01 7.06 -1.52
N ARG A 143 -8.12 6.06 -0.65
CA ARG A 143 -9.07 6.07 0.46
C ARG A 143 -8.85 7.24 1.42
N LEU A 144 -7.57 7.62 1.63
CA LEU A 144 -7.22 8.77 2.43
C LEU A 144 -7.65 10.09 1.75
N LEU A 145 -7.39 10.24 0.46
CA LEU A 145 -7.83 11.41 -0.32
C LEU A 145 -9.35 11.56 -0.33
N GLU A 146 -10.08 10.47 -0.47
CA GLU A 146 -11.56 10.42 -0.43
C GLU A 146 -12.11 10.84 0.94
N GLU A 147 -11.54 10.33 2.05
CA GLU A 147 -11.97 10.70 3.41
C GLU A 147 -11.86 12.21 3.66
N TYR A 148 -10.79 12.82 3.15
CA TYR A 148 -10.58 14.28 3.27
C TYR A 148 -11.18 15.09 2.12
N LYS A 149 -11.97 14.44 1.23
CA LYS A 149 -12.69 15.08 0.11
C LYS A 149 -11.76 15.84 -0.84
N ILE A 150 -10.58 15.29 -1.09
CA ILE A 150 -9.61 15.83 -2.04
C ILE A 150 -9.91 15.24 -3.42
N ASP A 151 -10.50 16.06 -4.27
CA ASP A 151 -10.82 15.68 -5.66
C ASP A 151 -9.57 15.69 -6.54
N LEU A 152 -9.43 14.66 -7.35
CA LEU A 152 -8.34 14.47 -8.32
C LEU A 152 -8.68 14.99 -9.72
N THR A 153 -9.97 15.23 -10.00
CA THR A 153 -10.45 15.60 -11.34
C THR A 153 -9.80 16.90 -11.83
N GLY A 154 -9.13 16.83 -12.98
CA GLY A 154 -8.44 17.96 -13.61
C GLY A 154 -7.18 18.46 -12.87
N LYS A 155 -6.70 17.73 -11.83
CA LYS A 155 -5.51 18.11 -11.09
C LYS A 155 -4.22 17.61 -11.75
N GLU A 156 -3.18 18.42 -11.67
CA GLU A 156 -1.81 18.03 -12.00
C GLU A 156 -1.25 17.17 -10.86
N MET A 157 -1.18 15.86 -11.07
CA MET A 157 -0.67 14.91 -10.07
C MET A 157 0.73 14.43 -10.45
N ILE A 158 1.69 14.63 -9.56
CA ILE A 158 3.05 14.16 -9.73
C ILE A 158 3.34 13.02 -8.77
N ILE A 159 3.88 11.94 -9.33
CA ILE A 159 4.31 10.77 -8.59
C ILE A 159 5.82 10.66 -8.70
N ILE A 160 6.51 10.75 -7.58
CA ILE A 160 7.97 10.59 -7.49
C ILE A 160 8.23 9.15 -7.05
N GLY A 161 8.68 8.34 -8.00
CA GLY A 161 8.85 6.89 -7.88
C GLY A 161 8.05 6.13 -8.94
N GLN A 162 8.65 5.10 -9.54
CA GLN A 162 8.04 4.32 -10.64
C GLN A 162 7.95 2.81 -10.32
N SER A 163 7.93 2.46 -9.03
CA SER A 163 7.84 1.06 -8.62
C SER A 163 6.54 0.42 -9.09
N THR A 164 6.55 -0.89 -9.27
CA THR A 164 5.36 -1.68 -9.62
C THR A 164 4.39 -1.80 -8.45
N ILE A 165 4.87 -1.60 -7.23
CA ILE A 165 4.08 -1.74 -6.01
C ILE A 165 3.39 -0.44 -5.56
N VAL A 166 3.89 0.75 -5.97
CA VAL A 166 3.31 2.05 -5.59
C VAL A 166 3.16 2.98 -6.78
N GLY A 167 4.27 3.39 -7.40
CA GLY A 167 4.25 4.50 -8.35
C GLY A 167 3.41 4.25 -9.60
N ARG A 168 3.58 3.11 -10.26
CA ARG A 168 2.81 2.73 -11.45
C ARG A 168 1.32 2.51 -11.16
N PRO A 169 0.94 1.74 -10.13
CA PRO A 169 -0.48 1.61 -9.76
C PRO A 169 -1.11 2.94 -9.37
N MET A 170 -0.38 3.79 -8.65
CA MET A 170 -0.87 5.12 -8.27
C MET A 170 -1.13 6.01 -9.50
N ALA A 171 -0.29 5.89 -10.55
CA ALA A 171 -0.51 6.60 -11.80
C ALA A 171 -1.83 6.17 -12.48
N LEU A 172 -2.10 4.87 -12.53
CA LEU A 172 -3.36 4.35 -13.07
C LEU A 172 -4.56 4.82 -12.25
N LEU A 173 -4.49 4.78 -10.94
CA LEU A 173 -5.56 5.26 -10.05
C LEU A 173 -5.83 6.76 -10.22
N GLY A 174 -4.78 7.56 -10.40
CA GLY A 174 -4.92 8.99 -10.69
C GLY A 174 -5.59 9.24 -12.03
N LEU A 175 -5.16 8.54 -13.09
CA LEU A 175 -5.78 8.60 -14.43
C LEU A 175 -7.26 8.17 -14.39
N ASN A 176 -7.58 7.10 -13.66
CA ASN A 176 -8.95 6.60 -13.53
C ASN A 176 -9.88 7.66 -12.89
N ARG A 177 -9.33 8.55 -12.06
CA ARG A 177 -10.03 9.66 -11.37
C ARG A 177 -9.90 11.00 -12.07
N GLY A 178 -9.45 11.01 -13.33
CA GLY A 178 -9.39 12.22 -14.15
C GLY A 178 -8.26 13.19 -13.83
N ALA A 179 -7.20 12.76 -13.13
CA ALA A 179 -6.00 13.57 -12.95
C ALA A 179 -5.12 13.57 -14.21
N THR A 180 -4.37 14.65 -14.42
CA THR A 180 -3.24 14.68 -15.34
C THR A 180 -2.00 14.18 -14.60
N VAL A 181 -1.48 13.02 -14.96
CA VAL A 181 -0.45 12.35 -14.18
C VAL A 181 0.93 12.44 -14.83
N THR A 182 1.92 12.82 -14.05
CA THR A 182 3.33 12.76 -14.41
C THR A 182 4.08 11.84 -13.44
N VAL A 183 4.78 10.83 -13.95
CA VAL A 183 5.63 9.94 -13.14
C VAL A 183 7.08 10.36 -13.28
N CYS A 184 7.71 10.70 -12.15
CA CYS A 184 9.10 11.09 -12.05
C CYS A 184 9.94 9.95 -11.45
N HIS A 185 11.22 9.90 -11.82
CA HIS A 185 12.17 8.88 -11.36
C HIS A 185 13.60 9.46 -11.32
N SER A 186 14.59 8.67 -10.92
CA SER A 186 15.98 9.10 -10.74
C SER A 186 16.65 9.70 -12.00
N ARG A 187 16.08 9.48 -13.19
CA ARG A 187 16.57 10.05 -14.46
C ARG A 187 15.72 11.22 -14.96
N THR A 188 14.71 11.64 -14.21
CA THR A 188 13.89 12.82 -14.54
C THR A 188 14.76 14.07 -14.42
N LYS A 189 14.83 14.86 -15.49
CA LYS A 189 15.50 16.16 -15.49
C LYS A 189 14.63 17.21 -14.83
N ASP A 190 15.25 18.14 -14.13
CA ASP A 190 14.58 19.29 -13.51
C ASP A 190 13.38 18.85 -12.62
N LEU A 191 13.61 17.90 -11.71
CA LEU A 191 12.58 17.34 -10.84
C LEU A 191 11.82 18.45 -10.09
N GLU A 192 12.54 19.47 -9.63
CA GLU A 192 11.99 20.62 -8.91
C GLU A 192 10.96 21.38 -9.75
N LYS A 193 11.20 21.54 -11.06
CA LYS A 193 10.23 22.18 -11.97
C LYS A 193 8.98 21.33 -12.16
N GLN A 194 9.13 19.98 -12.12
CA GLN A 194 7.97 19.10 -12.18
C GLN A 194 7.14 19.23 -10.89
N ILE A 195 7.79 19.23 -9.73
CA ILE A 195 7.12 19.36 -8.43
C ILE A 195 6.41 20.72 -8.33
N ALA A 196 7.03 21.81 -8.79
CA ALA A 196 6.52 23.17 -8.67
C ALA A 196 5.17 23.41 -9.37
N ARG A 197 4.79 22.61 -10.35
CA ARG A 197 3.48 22.72 -11.04
C ARG A 197 2.38 21.85 -10.43
N ALA A 198 2.75 20.89 -9.55
CA ALA A 198 1.83 19.88 -9.06
C ALA A 198 0.77 20.44 -8.09
N ASP A 199 -0.48 20.07 -8.31
CA ASP A 199 -1.56 20.22 -7.32
C ASP A 199 -1.47 19.16 -6.24
N ILE A 200 -1.05 17.94 -6.65
CA ILE A 200 -0.94 16.77 -5.78
C ILE A 200 0.42 16.12 -6.01
N ILE A 201 1.16 15.92 -4.94
CA ILE A 201 2.50 15.31 -4.95
C ILE A 201 2.45 14.01 -4.16
N ILE A 202 2.80 12.90 -4.81
CA ILE A 202 2.97 11.59 -4.17
C ILE A 202 4.47 11.26 -4.18
N SER A 203 5.13 11.20 -3.03
CA SER A 203 6.54 10.83 -2.95
C SER A 203 6.72 9.41 -2.38
N ALA A 204 7.36 8.53 -3.15
CA ALA A 204 7.50 7.12 -2.85
C ALA A 204 8.85 6.55 -3.33
N VAL A 205 9.96 7.12 -2.85
CA VAL A 205 11.32 6.76 -3.27
C VAL A 205 12.24 6.33 -2.12
N GLY A 206 11.86 6.60 -0.87
CA GLY A 206 12.69 6.27 0.29
C GLY A 206 13.97 7.14 0.37
N LYS A 207 13.85 8.44 0.09
CA LYS A 207 14.96 9.39 0.18
C LYS A 207 14.55 10.61 1.02
N PRO A 208 15.10 10.78 2.24
CA PRO A 208 14.75 11.88 3.13
C PRO A 208 14.99 13.26 2.48
N ASN A 209 14.13 14.21 2.76
CA ASN A 209 14.23 15.60 2.31
C ASN A 209 14.39 15.75 0.79
N LEU A 210 13.73 14.90 0.01
CA LEU A 210 13.71 15.03 -1.44
C LEU A 210 12.77 16.16 -1.88
N VAL A 211 11.66 16.34 -1.19
CA VAL A 211 10.68 17.40 -1.44
C VAL A 211 10.81 18.48 -0.39
N LEU A 212 11.29 19.65 -0.81
CA LEU A 212 11.54 20.81 0.04
C LEU A 212 10.52 21.93 -0.22
N ARG A 213 10.46 22.89 0.68
CA ARG A 213 9.55 24.03 0.63
C ARG A 213 9.60 24.81 -0.68
N GLU A 214 10.80 25.11 -1.16
CA GLU A 214 11.05 25.86 -2.39
C GLU A 214 10.59 25.15 -3.66
N HIS A 215 10.40 23.82 -3.59
CA HIS A 215 9.94 23.02 -4.71
C HIS A 215 8.42 23.00 -4.85
N VAL A 216 7.68 23.28 -3.77
CA VAL A 216 6.24 23.03 -3.69
C VAL A 216 5.44 24.29 -3.93
N LYS A 217 4.45 24.25 -4.81
CA LYS A 217 3.56 25.40 -4.97
C LYS A 217 2.63 25.54 -3.75
N LYS A 218 2.17 26.78 -3.53
CA LYS A 218 1.21 27.08 -2.48
C LYS A 218 -0.08 26.26 -2.66
N ASP A 219 -0.64 25.81 -1.53
CA ASP A 219 -1.90 25.06 -1.46
C ASP A 219 -1.87 23.68 -2.12
N ALA A 220 -0.70 23.14 -2.49
CA ALA A 220 -0.56 21.76 -2.94
C ALA A 220 -0.98 20.74 -1.87
N VAL A 221 -1.32 19.54 -2.28
CA VAL A 221 -1.55 18.37 -1.41
C VAL A 221 -0.33 17.47 -1.50
N ILE A 222 0.19 17.01 -0.36
CA ILE A 222 1.36 16.12 -0.32
C ILE A 222 1.02 14.80 0.35
N ILE A 223 1.28 13.71 -0.35
CA ILE A 223 1.22 12.35 0.17
C ILE A 223 2.64 11.79 0.23
N ASP A 224 3.16 11.66 1.43
CA ASP A 224 4.48 11.10 1.69
C ASP A 224 4.36 9.62 2.03
N VAL A 225 4.86 8.78 1.14
CA VAL A 225 4.89 7.31 1.27
C VAL A 225 6.23 6.83 1.81
N GLY A 226 7.25 7.71 1.78
CA GLY A 226 8.61 7.38 2.22
C GLY A 226 8.67 6.94 3.67
N ILE A 227 9.49 5.94 3.95
CA ILE A 227 9.81 5.51 5.32
C ILE A 227 11.32 5.39 5.41
N ASN A 228 11.94 6.37 6.03
CA ASN A 228 13.38 6.46 6.17
C ASN A 228 13.76 6.43 7.65
N ARG A 229 14.65 5.52 8.03
CA ARG A 229 15.21 5.50 9.39
C ARG A 229 16.53 6.25 9.41
N LEU A 230 16.57 7.36 10.11
CA LEU A 230 17.81 8.14 10.30
C LEU A 230 18.74 7.42 11.29
N GLU A 231 20.02 7.81 11.32
CA GLU A 231 21.02 7.30 12.28
C GLU A 231 20.58 7.51 13.74
N SER A 232 19.83 8.58 14.01
CA SER A 232 19.21 8.85 15.31
C SER A 232 18.13 7.88 15.73
N GLY A 233 17.71 6.96 14.84
CA GLY A 233 16.57 6.06 15.02
C GLY A 233 15.22 6.69 14.69
N LYS A 234 15.15 8.01 14.44
CA LYS A 234 13.91 8.71 14.05
C LYS A 234 13.47 8.22 12.67
N ILE A 235 12.14 8.00 12.52
CA ILE A 235 11.52 7.70 11.23
C ILE A 235 11.02 9.01 10.62
N VAL A 236 11.38 9.23 9.36
CA VAL A 236 10.95 10.38 8.54
C VAL A 236 10.51 9.92 7.16
N GLY A 237 9.77 10.76 6.46
CA GLY A 237 9.38 10.53 5.07
C GLY A 237 10.39 11.06 4.05
N ASP A 238 9.94 11.19 2.82
CA ASP A 238 10.70 11.79 1.72
C ASP A 238 10.59 13.32 1.70
N VAL A 239 9.62 13.87 2.42
CA VAL A 239 9.26 15.29 2.42
C VAL A 239 9.80 15.95 3.69
N ASP A 240 10.34 17.16 3.56
CA ASP A 240 10.61 18.04 4.71
C ASP A 240 9.28 18.56 5.29
N PHE A 241 8.66 17.73 6.12
CA PHE A 241 7.33 17.97 6.69
C PHE A 241 7.23 19.34 7.37
N ASP A 242 8.21 19.66 8.21
CA ASP A 242 8.21 20.92 8.98
C ASP A 242 8.41 22.15 8.09
N GLY A 243 9.22 22.02 7.05
CA GLY A 243 9.46 23.09 6.08
C GLY A 243 8.25 23.39 5.21
N VAL A 244 7.46 22.38 4.81
CA VAL A 244 6.35 22.57 3.84
C VAL A 244 4.98 22.79 4.47
N LYS A 245 4.73 22.33 5.70
CA LYS A 245 3.39 22.25 6.32
C LYS A 245 2.62 23.57 6.38
N ASP A 246 3.31 24.72 6.38
CA ASP A 246 2.65 26.03 6.42
C ASP A 246 2.36 26.59 5.02
N GLN A 247 2.81 25.92 3.96
CA GLN A 247 2.62 26.33 2.58
C GLN A 247 1.55 25.52 1.84
N VAL A 248 1.35 24.26 2.23
CA VAL A 248 0.46 23.31 1.55
C VAL A 248 -0.93 23.28 2.17
N SER A 249 -1.92 22.79 1.42
CA SER A 249 -3.30 22.66 1.92
C SER A 249 -3.50 21.42 2.76
N ALA A 250 -2.83 20.32 2.41
CA ALA A 250 -2.90 19.06 3.14
C ALA A 250 -1.61 18.25 3.01
N ILE A 251 -1.27 17.48 4.02
CA ILE A 251 -0.06 16.67 4.06
C ILE A 251 -0.23 15.43 4.95
N THR A 252 0.33 14.28 4.54
CA THR A 252 0.43 13.09 5.39
C THR A 252 1.62 13.19 6.34
N PRO A 253 1.49 12.81 7.62
CA PRO A 253 2.62 12.68 8.53
C PRO A 253 3.37 11.36 8.29
N VAL A 254 4.66 11.32 8.59
CA VAL A 254 5.46 10.08 8.65
C VAL A 254 6.17 10.04 10.02
N PRO A 255 5.87 9.02 10.85
CA PRO A 255 4.88 7.94 10.67
C PRO A 255 3.43 8.41 10.91
N GLY A 256 2.45 7.59 10.50
CA GLY A 256 1.03 7.80 10.82
C GLY A 256 0.14 8.20 9.63
N GLY A 257 0.74 8.46 8.46
CA GLY A 257 0.00 8.71 7.21
C GLY A 257 -0.33 7.42 6.44
N VAL A 258 0.41 7.15 5.37
CA VAL A 258 0.11 6.06 4.42
C VAL A 258 0.33 4.66 5.00
N GLY A 259 1.37 4.44 5.81
CA GLY A 259 1.72 3.09 6.31
C GLY A 259 0.56 2.36 7.00
N PRO A 260 -0.15 2.95 7.97
CA PRO A 260 -1.33 2.32 8.60
C PRO A 260 -2.44 1.96 7.61
N MET A 261 -2.64 2.78 6.57
CA MET A 261 -3.64 2.54 5.54
C MET A 261 -3.35 1.29 4.70
N THR A 262 -2.09 1.00 4.42
CA THR A 262 -1.69 -0.23 3.70
C THR A 262 -2.21 -1.48 4.40
N ILE A 263 -2.09 -1.54 5.73
CA ILE A 263 -2.59 -2.68 6.52
C ILE A 263 -4.12 -2.73 6.50
N ALA A 264 -4.80 -1.58 6.63
CA ALA A 264 -6.26 -1.55 6.59
C ALA A 264 -6.81 -2.03 5.24
N MET A 265 -6.17 -1.63 4.13
CA MET A 265 -6.56 -2.07 2.78
C MET A 265 -6.28 -3.55 2.52
N LEU A 266 -5.20 -4.10 3.08
CA LEU A 266 -4.92 -5.53 3.03
C LEU A 266 -6.06 -6.35 3.68
N LEU A 267 -6.49 -5.92 4.86
CA LEU A 267 -7.58 -6.61 5.57
C LEU A 267 -8.91 -6.44 4.83
N GLU A 268 -9.22 -5.23 4.38
CA GLU A 268 -10.43 -4.99 3.58
C GLU A 268 -10.46 -5.87 2.33
N GLN A 269 -9.35 -5.98 1.59
CA GLN A 269 -9.27 -6.80 0.40
C GLN A 269 -9.44 -8.30 0.70
N THR A 270 -8.82 -8.79 1.79
CA THR A 270 -9.00 -10.18 2.25
C THR A 270 -10.45 -10.48 2.62
N TYR A 271 -11.13 -9.56 3.30
CA TYR A 271 -12.53 -9.68 3.64
C TYR A 271 -13.43 -9.72 2.39
N LEU A 272 -13.23 -8.80 1.44
CA LEU A 272 -13.98 -8.76 0.19
C LEU A 272 -13.80 -10.04 -0.64
N ASN A 273 -12.59 -10.60 -0.66
CA ASN A 273 -12.34 -11.89 -1.31
C ASN A 273 -13.10 -13.04 -0.61
N ALA A 274 -13.14 -13.05 0.73
CA ALA A 274 -13.92 -14.01 1.49
C ALA A 274 -15.42 -13.89 1.17
N CYS A 275 -15.98 -12.68 1.23
CA CYS A 275 -17.38 -12.44 0.90
C CYS A 275 -17.72 -12.91 -0.52
N LYS A 276 -16.87 -12.59 -1.49
CA LYS A 276 -17.06 -13.00 -2.89
C LYS A 276 -17.09 -14.52 -3.04
N ARG A 277 -16.22 -15.24 -2.32
CA ARG A 277 -16.14 -16.70 -2.36
C ARG A 277 -17.34 -17.36 -1.69
N GLU A 278 -17.80 -16.82 -0.59
CA GLU A 278 -18.96 -17.28 0.16
C GLU A 278 -20.30 -16.82 -0.47
N ASN A 279 -20.27 -16.10 -1.60
CA ASN A 279 -21.43 -15.49 -2.26
C ASN A 279 -22.22 -14.53 -1.34
N ILE A 280 -21.55 -13.89 -0.41
CA ILE A 280 -22.10 -12.84 0.43
C ILE A 280 -21.96 -11.52 -0.32
N TYR A 281 -23.07 -10.95 -0.73
CA TYR A 281 -23.13 -9.66 -1.42
C TYR A 281 -23.56 -8.57 -0.42
N GLU A 282 -22.81 -7.45 -0.39
CA GLU A 282 -23.18 -6.25 0.37
C GLU A 282 -24.39 -5.51 -0.25
#